data_825a123f600327a591f6f0cd912cf7ec
#
_entry.id   825a123f600327a591f6f0cd912cf7ec
#
_cell.length_a   1.000
_cell.length_b   1.000
_cell.length_c   1.000
_cell.angle_alpha   90.00
_cell.angle_beta   90.00
_cell.angle_gamma   90.00
#
_symmetry.space_group_name_H-M   'P 1'
#
loop_
_entity.id
_entity.type
_entity.pdbx_description
1 polymer ?
#
loop_
_entity_poly.entity_id
_entity_poly.type
_entity_poly.pdbx_seq_one_letter_code
_entity_poly.pdbx_strand_id
1 'polypeptide(L)'
;MKTVAQTVIEADHFYTIAAHTGNVIQAVEGTKEAGTVRLGKYEHKPEQEWSFIRVGDGVYRIRNRASGKLLDLTMTGTANGTWLHLWEDVGGTSQMWT
;
A
#
# COMPACT_ATOMS: atom_id res chain seq x y z
N MET A 1 -20.25 27.50 -0.07
CA MET A 1 -19.67 26.35 0.62
C MET A 1 -18.61 25.71 -0.25
N LYS A 2 -17.49 25.39 0.32
CA LYS A 2 -16.37 24.82 -0.42
C LYS A 2 -16.55 23.31 -0.55
N THR A 3 -16.51 22.79 -1.74
CA THR A 3 -16.55 21.35 -1.97
C THR A 3 -15.13 20.79 -1.94
N VAL A 4 -14.92 19.76 -1.14
CA VAL A 4 -13.64 19.06 -1.12
C VAL A 4 -13.67 17.97 -2.19
N ALA A 5 -12.71 18.02 -3.11
CA ALA A 5 -12.56 16.99 -4.11
C ALA A 5 -12.09 15.69 -3.46
N GLN A 6 -12.75 14.59 -3.80
CA GLN A 6 -12.33 13.28 -3.33
C GLN A 6 -11.62 12.55 -4.46
N THR A 7 -10.57 11.82 -4.11
CA THR A 7 -9.87 10.96 -5.06
C THR A 7 -10.72 9.74 -5.36
N VAL A 8 -11.01 9.52 -6.63
CA VAL A 8 -11.65 8.29 -7.07
C VAL A 8 -10.57 7.29 -7.41
N ILE A 9 -10.58 6.14 -6.73
CA ILE A 9 -9.60 5.08 -6.96
C ILE A 9 -10.17 4.12 -8.01
N GLU A 10 -9.42 3.95 -9.09
CA GLU A 10 -9.81 3.08 -10.20
C GLU A 10 -8.99 1.79 -10.18
N ALA A 11 -9.66 0.65 -10.45
CA ALA A 11 -9.07 -0.68 -10.31
C ALA A 11 -7.91 -0.93 -11.28
N ASP A 12 -7.93 -0.33 -12.47
CA ASP A 12 -6.95 -0.60 -13.51
C ASP A 12 -5.80 0.41 -13.55
N HIS A 13 -5.66 1.20 -12.50
CA HIS A 13 -4.63 2.23 -12.41
C HIS A 13 -3.64 1.92 -11.30
N PHE A 14 -2.42 2.43 -11.49
CA PHE A 14 -1.40 2.42 -10.45
C PHE A 14 -1.26 3.80 -9.84
N TYR A 15 -0.98 3.82 -8.54
CA TYR A 15 -0.92 5.05 -7.75
C TYR A 15 0.37 5.07 -6.95
N THR A 16 0.81 6.28 -6.63
CA THR A 16 1.80 6.46 -5.56
C THR A 16 1.06 6.73 -4.25
N ILE A 17 1.67 6.31 -3.15
CA ILE A 17 1.21 6.66 -1.81
C ILE A 17 2.27 7.58 -1.22
N ALA A 18 1.96 8.86 -1.14
CA ALA A 18 2.94 9.88 -0.79
C ALA A 18 2.69 10.45 0.60
N ALA A 19 3.78 10.67 1.33
CA ALA A 19 3.75 11.48 2.53
C ALA A 19 3.67 12.96 2.14
N HIS A 20 3.30 13.82 3.09
CA HIS A 20 3.19 15.26 2.86
C HIS A 20 4.51 15.90 2.39
N THR A 21 5.64 15.28 2.69
CA THR A 21 6.96 15.71 2.24
C THR A 21 7.21 15.47 0.76
N GLY A 22 6.36 14.69 0.09
CA GLY A 22 6.51 14.31 -1.31
C GLY A 22 7.19 12.95 -1.52
N ASN A 23 7.79 12.37 -0.49
CA ASN A 23 8.33 11.02 -0.57
C ASN A 23 7.22 9.99 -0.62
N VAL A 24 7.46 8.90 -1.33
CA VAL A 24 6.47 7.85 -1.57
C VAL A 24 6.84 6.56 -0.84
N ILE A 25 5.81 5.77 -0.53
CA ILE A 25 5.98 4.44 0.04
C ILE A 25 6.46 3.51 -1.07
N GLN A 26 7.51 2.76 -0.77
CA GLN A 26 8.09 1.82 -1.73
C GLN A 26 8.43 0.48 -1.08
N ALA A 27 8.40 -0.57 -1.90
CA ALA A 27 8.93 -1.87 -1.52
C ALA A 27 10.45 -1.82 -1.55
N VAL A 28 11.09 -2.45 -0.56
CA VAL A 28 12.54 -2.58 -0.54
C VAL A 28 12.93 -3.86 -1.26
N GLU A 29 13.77 -3.73 -2.28
CA GLU A 29 14.27 -4.87 -3.06
C GLU A 29 15.17 -5.77 -2.22
N GLY A 30 15.24 -7.05 -2.61
CA GLY A 30 16.17 -8.01 -2.03
C GLY A 30 15.72 -8.64 -0.71
N THR A 31 14.53 -8.36 -0.24
CA THR A 31 13.98 -9.03 0.95
C THR A 31 13.32 -10.34 0.54
N LYS A 32 13.76 -11.43 1.18
CA LYS A 32 13.43 -12.78 0.72
C LYS A 32 12.01 -13.24 1.07
N GLU A 33 11.49 -12.87 2.21
CA GLU A 33 10.22 -13.43 2.71
C GLU A 33 9.16 -12.36 2.88
N ALA A 34 9.29 -11.52 3.87
CA ALA A 34 8.40 -10.39 4.06
C ALA A 34 9.08 -9.17 3.48
N GLY A 35 8.51 -8.59 2.44
CA GLY A 35 9.03 -7.36 1.90
C GLY A 35 8.92 -6.24 2.93
N THR A 36 9.95 -5.44 3.10
CA THR A 36 9.86 -4.23 3.91
C THR A 36 9.39 -3.07 3.05
N VAL A 37 8.80 -2.07 3.68
CA VAL A 37 8.41 -0.81 3.03
C VAL A 37 9.10 0.35 3.71
N ARG A 38 9.43 1.37 2.92
CA ARG A 38 10.01 2.61 3.42
C ARG A 38 9.60 3.79 2.55
N LEU A 39 9.89 4.99 2.99
CA LEU A 39 9.71 6.20 2.19
C LEU A 39 10.94 6.43 1.32
N GLY A 40 10.74 6.88 0.10
CA GLY A 40 11.80 7.25 -0.81
C GLY A 40 11.33 8.28 -1.82
N LYS A 41 12.28 8.89 -2.52
CA LYS A 41 11.99 9.81 -3.61
C LYS A 41 11.36 9.05 -4.76
N TYR A 42 10.29 9.59 -5.35
CA TYR A 42 9.67 8.93 -6.50
C TYR A 42 10.57 8.97 -7.72
N GLU A 43 10.84 7.80 -8.28
CA GLU A 43 11.72 7.63 -9.43
C GLU A 43 11.06 6.84 -10.57
N HIS A 44 9.72 6.79 -10.58
CA HIS A 44 8.92 6.07 -11.58
C HIS A 44 9.22 4.57 -11.63
N LYS A 45 9.58 3.98 -10.49
CA LYS A 45 9.87 2.55 -10.38
C LYS A 45 8.63 1.77 -9.96
N PRO A 46 8.46 0.53 -10.46
CA PRO A 46 7.30 -0.28 -10.09
C PRO A 46 7.22 -0.60 -8.59
N GLU A 47 8.34 -0.63 -7.88
CA GLU A 47 8.36 -0.81 -6.41
C GLU A 47 7.66 0.32 -5.67
N GLN A 48 7.47 1.45 -6.32
CA GLN A 48 6.85 2.66 -5.78
C GLN A 48 5.40 2.84 -6.22
N GLU A 49 4.86 1.86 -6.94
CA GLU A 49 3.55 1.97 -7.54
C GLU A 49 2.64 0.85 -7.04
N TRP A 50 1.37 1.19 -6.82
CA TRP A 50 0.42 0.35 -6.11
C TRP A 50 -0.92 0.32 -6.82
N SER A 51 -1.57 -0.84 -6.82
CA SER A 51 -2.95 -0.96 -7.25
C SER A 51 -3.86 -1.15 -6.03
N PHE A 52 -5.06 -0.61 -6.11
CA PHE A 52 -6.05 -0.69 -5.05
C PHE A 52 -7.16 -1.63 -5.48
N ILE A 53 -7.30 -2.74 -4.78
CA ILE A 53 -8.27 -3.78 -5.08
C ILE A 53 -9.43 -3.64 -4.12
N ARG A 54 -10.58 -3.25 -4.61
CA ARG A 54 -11.77 -3.07 -3.79
C ARG A 54 -12.29 -4.43 -3.32
N VAL A 55 -12.50 -4.56 -2.01
CA VAL A 55 -13.08 -5.76 -1.39
C VAL A 55 -14.46 -5.50 -0.80
N GLY A 56 -14.83 -4.23 -0.63
CA GLY A 56 -16.14 -3.81 -0.12
C GLY A 56 -16.23 -2.30 -0.18
N ASP A 57 -17.31 -1.73 0.36
CA ASP A 57 -17.51 -0.27 0.33
C ASP A 57 -16.43 0.42 1.17
N GLY A 58 -15.57 1.19 0.48
CA GLY A 58 -14.49 1.93 1.12
C GLY A 58 -13.37 1.06 1.69
N VAL A 59 -13.33 -0.23 1.34
CA VAL A 59 -12.31 -1.16 1.84
C VAL A 59 -11.50 -1.71 0.68
N TYR A 60 -10.17 -1.65 0.80
CA TYR A 60 -9.24 -2.01 -0.26
C TYR A 60 -8.13 -2.92 0.23
N ARG A 61 -7.64 -3.78 -0.67
CA ARG A 61 -6.29 -4.33 -0.59
C ARG A 61 -5.38 -3.47 -1.43
N ILE A 62 -4.14 -3.32 -0.99
CA ILE A 62 -3.15 -2.48 -1.67
C ILE A 62 -2.01 -3.37 -2.13
N ARG A 63 -1.89 -3.55 -3.46
CA ARG A 63 -0.92 -4.46 -4.06
C ARG A 63 0.24 -3.70 -4.68
N ASN A 64 1.46 -4.12 -4.35
CA ASN A 64 2.67 -3.56 -4.94
C ASN A 64 2.85 -4.04 -6.39
N ARG A 65 3.14 -3.12 -7.30
CA ARG A 65 3.26 -3.42 -8.72
C ARG A 65 4.44 -4.35 -9.02
N ALA A 66 5.57 -4.17 -8.34
CA ALA A 66 6.77 -4.97 -8.59
C ALA A 66 6.66 -6.39 -8.03
N SER A 67 6.25 -6.52 -6.78
CA SER A 67 6.25 -7.80 -6.07
C SER A 67 4.94 -8.58 -6.20
N GLY A 68 3.83 -7.91 -6.48
CA GLY A 68 2.50 -8.49 -6.44
C GLY A 68 1.99 -8.78 -5.03
N LYS A 69 2.75 -8.43 -4.00
CA LYS A 69 2.38 -8.64 -2.62
C LYS A 69 1.52 -7.50 -2.08
N LEU A 70 0.79 -7.78 -1.02
CA LEU A 70 -0.11 -6.81 -0.39
C LEU A 70 0.56 -6.08 0.75
N LEU A 71 0.17 -4.83 0.93
CA LEU A 71 0.52 -4.05 2.12
C LEU A 71 -0.22 -4.66 3.32
N ASP A 72 0.51 -4.99 4.36
CA ASP A 72 0.02 -5.79 5.48
C ASP A 72 0.57 -5.25 6.80
N LEU A 73 -0.22 -5.36 7.87
CA LEU A 73 0.25 -5.12 9.23
C LEU A 73 0.90 -6.39 9.76
N THR A 74 2.11 -6.27 10.30
CA THR A 74 2.84 -7.42 10.79
C THR A 74 2.07 -8.14 11.91
N MET A 75 2.00 -9.47 11.81
CA MET A 75 1.37 -10.33 12.82
C MET A 75 -0.06 -9.93 13.18
N THR A 76 -0.81 -9.41 12.21
CA THR A 76 -2.18 -8.90 12.40
C THR A 76 -2.31 -7.90 13.56
N GLY A 77 -1.23 -7.16 13.84
CA GLY A 77 -1.20 -6.19 14.93
C GLY A 77 -2.15 -5.03 14.73
N THR A 78 -2.74 -4.56 15.83
CA THR A 78 -3.63 -3.41 15.84
C THR A 78 -3.11 -2.27 16.70
N ALA A 79 -2.03 -2.50 17.43
CA ALA A 79 -1.43 -1.52 18.32
C ALA A 79 -0.67 -0.45 17.54
N ASN A 80 -0.56 0.75 18.13
CA ASN A 80 0.32 1.78 17.59
C ASN A 80 1.76 1.27 17.56
N GLY A 81 2.47 1.58 16.48
CA GLY A 81 3.84 1.11 16.30
C GLY A 81 3.94 -0.26 15.63
N THR A 82 2.82 -0.88 15.30
CA THR A 82 2.84 -2.10 14.47
C THR A 82 3.43 -1.77 13.10
N TRP A 83 4.34 -2.61 12.63
CA TRP A 83 5.04 -2.37 11.38
C TRP A 83 4.22 -2.77 10.17
N LEU A 84 4.45 -2.06 9.07
CA LEU A 84 3.96 -2.44 7.76
C LEU A 84 4.98 -3.33 7.06
N HIS A 85 4.50 -4.31 6.33
CA HIS A 85 5.33 -5.13 5.46
C HIS A 85 4.53 -5.53 4.22
N LEU A 86 5.18 -6.23 3.31
CA LEU A 86 4.53 -6.85 2.17
C LEU A 86 4.37 -8.34 2.42
N TRP A 87 3.20 -8.87 2.10
CA TRP A 87 2.90 -10.28 2.30
C TRP A 87 1.99 -10.81 1.20
N GLU A 88 1.95 -12.11 1.07
CA GLU A 88 1.04 -12.76 0.15
C GLU A 88 -0.42 -12.52 0.58
N ASP A 89 -1.35 -12.60 -0.38
CA ASP A 89 -2.77 -12.47 -0.11
C ASP A 89 -3.25 -13.70 0.68
N VAL A 90 -3.56 -13.50 1.94
CA VAL A 90 -4.10 -14.54 2.82
C VAL A 90 -5.55 -14.25 3.24
N GLY A 91 -6.14 -13.20 2.68
CA GLY A 91 -7.52 -12.81 2.98
C GLY A 91 -7.75 -12.23 4.36
N GLY A 92 -6.68 -11.90 5.10
CA GLY A 92 -6.77 -11.39 6.47
C GLY A 92 -7.13 -9.93 6.57
N THR A 93 -7.67 -9.53 7.73
CA THR A 93 -8.05 -8.14 7.99
C THR A 93 -6.85 -7.19 8.09
N SER A 94 -5.66 -7.70 8.41
CA SER A 94 -4.44 -6.92 8.41
C SER A 94 -4.04 -6.42 7.02
N GLN A 95 -4.68 -6.94 5.97
CA GLN A 95 -4.48 -6.56 4.57
C GLN A 95 -5.61 -5.70 4.01
N MET A 96 -6.53 -5.27 4.86
CA MET A 96 -7.69 -4.46 4.46
C MET A 96 -7.52 -3.03 4.97
N TRP A 97 -7.73 -2.06 4.08
CA TRP A 97 -7.51 -0.65 4.33
C TRP A 97 -8.74 0.17 3.97
N THR A 98 -9.03 1.18 4.75
CA THR A 98 -10.17 2.09 4.54
C THR A 98 -9.73 3.49 4.11
#